data_e7333513bf598ef08d05200dd0439f5a
#
_entry.id   e7333513bf598ef08d05200dd0439f5a
#
_cell.length_a   1.000
_cell.length_b   1.000
_cell.length_c   1.000
_cell.angle_alpha   90.00
_cell.angle_beta   90.00
_cell.angle_gamma   90.00
#
_symmetry.space_group_name_H-M   'P 1'
#
loop_
_entity.id
_entity.type
_entity.pdbx_description
1 polymer ?
#
loop_
_entity_poly.entity_id
_entity_poly.type
_entity_poly.pdbx_seq_one_letter_code
_entity_poly.pdbx_strand_id
1 'polypeptide(L)'
;MAYIDPQGSEPGGRKKTLILVHGRACKPAKEDLLALWRQALNSGVYRDGGDESLVRLQQVSLASAYYGDLSNAIRLQAQLSYDAVLDLADRYNTLAELEKFTKTKQFRRAGYEAVPGRGSAKEFIADIGAPILSTLRLTDLFLSRAMPEVVEYWNKESNYHREVSRRMIDTLLPPLKRGDDIMLIAHCLGSVIAFDALWEISRGGVVDQHVAANKVTVLV
;
A
#
# COMPACT_ATOMS: atom_id res chain seq x y z
N MET A 1 17.25 -35.74 -13.31
CA MET A 1 16.34 -34.74 -13.90
C MET A 1 15.34 -34.35 -12.82
N ALA A 2 15.54 -33.19 -12.18
CA ALA A 2 14.65 -32.72 -11.13
C ALA A 2 13.39 -32.12 -11.79
N TYR A 3 12.23 -32.58 -11.35
CA TYR A 3 10.93 -32.06 -11.79
C TYR A 3 10.79 -30.63 -11.27
N ILE A 4 10.76 -29.65 -12.17
CA ILE A 4 10.45 -28.26 -11.83
C ILE A 4 8.94 -28.15 -11.86
N ASP A 5 8.31 -27.93 -10.70
CA ASP A 5 6.89 -27.61 -10.57
C ASP A 5 6.62 -26.33 -11.39
N PRO A 6 5.61 -26.33 -12.29
CA PRO A 6 5.25 -25.14 -13.08
C PRO A 6 4.82 -23.93 -12.22
N GLN A 7 4.64 -24.08 -10.92
CA GLN A 7 4.37 -23.00 -9.96
C GLN A 7 5.64 -22.41 -9.31
N GLY A 8 6.85 -22.83 -9.71
CA GLY A 8 8.11 -22.15 -9.37
C GLY A 8 8.52 -22.20 -7.90
N SER A 9 7.95 -23.11 -7.09
CA SER A 9 8.44 -23.35 -5.74
C SER A 9 9.53 -24.41 -5.76
N GLU A 10 10.68 -24.14 -5.17
CA GLU A 10 11.64 -25.19 -4.82
C GLU A 10 10.92 -26.24 -3.94
N PRO A 11 11.18 -27.55 -4.12
CA PRO A 11 10.54 -28.57 -3.30
C PRO A 11 10.88 -28.33 -1.83
N GLY A 12 9.91 -27.80 -1.04
CA GLY A 12 10.04 -27.49 0.38
C GLY A 12 10.13 -26.00 0.75
N GLY A 13 10.15 -25.06 -0.20
CA GLY A 13 10.16 -23.63 0.06
C GLY A 13 8.77 -23.07 0.40
N ARG A 14 8.68 -22.16 1.39
CA ARG A 14 7.45 -21.43 1.67
C ARG A 14 7.07 -20.54 0.49
N LYS A 15 5.78 -20.48 0.18
CA LYS A 15 5.26 -19.53 -0.81
C LYS A 15 5.57 -18.10 -0.35
N LYS A 16 5.97 -17.23 -1.27
CA LYS A 16 6.26 -15.82 -0.99
C LYS A 16 5.06 -14.96 -1.40
N THR A 17 4.60 -14.11 -0.49
CA THR A 17 3.48 -13.21 -0.72
C THR A 17 3.86 -11.78 -0.36
N LEU A 18 3.68 -10.87 -1.33
CA LEU A 18 3.81 -9.43 -1.15
C LEU A 18 2.42 -8.82 -1.01
N ILE A 19 2.18 -8.15 0.12
CA ILE A 19 0.94 -7.44 0.39
C ILE A 19 1.20 -5.94 0.33
N LEU A 20 0.42 -5.23 -0.48
CA LEU A 20 0.50 -3.78 -0.63
C LEU A 20 -0.70 -3.11 0.02
N VAL A 21 -0.44 -2.06 0.80
CA VAL A 21 -1.47 -1.27 1.49
C VAL A 21 -1.28 0.19 1.14
N HIS A 22 -2.28 0.78 0.48
CA HIS A 22 -2.20 2.17 0.08
C HIS A 22 -2.46 3.13 1.25
N GLY A 23 -2.04 4.38 1.07
CA GLY A 23 -2.30 5.46 2.02
C GLY A 23 -3.63 6.15 1.81
N ARG A 24 -3.81 7.28 2.50
CA ARG A 24 -4.94 8.19 2.38
C ARG A 24 -5.08 8.80 0.98
N ALA A 25 -6.06 9.67 0.80
CA ALA A 25 -6.47 10.34 -0.43
C ALA A 25 -7.17 9.41 -1.44
N CYS A 26 -7.71 10.01 -2.50
CA CYS A 26 -8.40 9.27 -3.55
C CYS A 26 -7.49 8.27 -4.25
N LYS A 27 -8.09 7.16 -4.67
CA LYS A 27 -7.38 6.10 -5.39
C LYS A 27 -8.16 5.72 -6.66
N PRO A 28 -7.46 5.38 -7.74
CA PRO A 28 -8.09 4.75 -8.89
C PRO A 28 -8.67 3.39 -8.52
N ALA A 29 -9.36 2.74 -9.44
CA ALA A 29 -9.87 1.39 -9.23
C ALA A 29 -8.76 0.42 -8.78
N LYS A 30 -9.15 -0.62 -8.05
CA LYS A 30 -8.21 -1.58 -7.46
C LYS A 30 -7.27 -2.18 -8.50
N GLU A 31 -7.82 -2.56 -9.63
CA GLU A 31 -7.11 -3.20 -10.73
C GLU A 31 -6.06 -2.26 -11.33
N ASP A 32 -6.41 -1.01 -11.54
CA ASP A 32 -5.51 0.03 -12.06
C ASP A 32 -4.38 0.33 -11.08
N LEU A 33 -4.71 0.46 -9.79
CA LEU A 33 -3.70 0.69 -8.75
C LEU A 33 -2.71 -0.47 -8.65
N LEU A 34 -3.20 -1.71 -8.73
CA LEU A 34 -2.35 -2.90 -8.71
C LEU A 34 -1.47 -2.99 -9.96
N ALA A 35 -1.99 -2.64 -11.13
CA ALA A 35 -1.23 -2.60 -12.37
C ALA A 35 -0.07 -1.59 -12.29
N LEU A 36 -0.36 -0.38 -11.81
CA LEU A 36 0.64 0.67 -11.58
C LEU A 36 1.73 0.21 -10.60
N TRP A 37 1.35 -0.38 -9.49
CA TRP A 37 2.30 -0.85 -8.50
C TRP A 37 3.15 -2.00 -9.02
N ARG A 38 2.56 -2.95 -9.75
CA ARG A 38 3.29 -4.05 -10.38
C ARG A 38 4.34 -3.53 -11.37
N GLN A 39 3.95 -2.55 -12.19
CA GLN A 39 4.88 -1.95 -13.16
C GLN A 39 6.00 -1.21 -12.45
N ALA A 40 5.70 -0.41 -11.41
CA ALA A 40 6.70 0.29 -10.61
C ALA A 40 7.69 -0.67 -9.92
N LEU A 41 7.17 -1.75 -9.32
CA LEU A 41 7.99 -2.79 -8.69
C LEU A 41 8.89 -3.49 -9.70
N ASN A 42 8.33 -3.88 -10.87
CA ASN A 42 9.11 -4.52 -11.93
C ASN A 42 10.25 -3.60 -12.39
N SER A 43 9.95 -2.33 -12.65
CA SER A 43 10.95 -1.34 -13.08
C SER A 43 12.04 -1.12 -12.03
N GLY A 44 11.66 -1.01 -10.75
CA GLY A 44 12.60 -0.82 -9.65
C GLY A 44 13.50 -2.04 -9.43
N VAL A 45 12.91 -3.23 -9.38
CA VAL A 45 13.65 -4.48 -9.18
C VAL A 45 14.57 -4.78 -10.37
N TYR A 46 14.12 -4.54 -11.59
CA TYR A 46 14.96 -4.68 -12.79
C TYR A 46 16.13 -3.72 -12.76
N ARG A 47 15.91 -2.45 -12.41
CA ARG A 47 16.97 -1.45 -12.31
C ARG A 47 18.06 -1.86 -11.34
N ASP A 48 17.70 -2.38 -10.17
CA ASP A 48 18.63 -2.62 -9.07
C ASP A 48 19.24 -4.04 -9.12
N GLY A 49 18.51 -5.02 -9.64
CA GLY A 49 18.91 -6.43 -9.62
C GLY A 49 18.88 -7.18 -10.96
N GLY A 50 18.51 -6.49 -12.06
CA GLY A 50 18.49 -7.05 -13.41
C GLY A 50 17.43 -8.14 -13.61
N ASP A 51 17.58 -8.90 -14.72
CA ASP A 51 16.63 -9.92 -15.15
C ASP A 51 16.41 -11.03 -14.11
N GLU A 52 17.45 -11.48 -13.44
CA GLU A 52 17.35 -12.55 -12.44
C GLU A 52 16.43 -12.14 -11.27
N SER A 53 16.57 -10.92 -10.78
CA SER A 53 15.74 -10.39 -9.71
C SER A 53 14.28 -10.19 -10.16
N LEU A 54 14.08 -9.77 -11.40
CA LEU A 54 12.75 -9.64 -11.98
C LEU A 54 12.04 -11.01 -12.10
N VAL A 55 12.75 -12.05 -12.56
CA VAL A 55 12.22 -13.42 -12.61
C VAL A 55 11.81 -13.91 -11.22
N ARG A 56 12.61 -13.64 -10.20
CA ARG A 56 12.26 -13.96 -8.79
C ARG A 56 11.03 -13.20 -8.31
N LEU A 57 10.89 -11.91 -8.67
CA LEU A 57 9.71 -11.12 -8.31
C LEU A 57 8.43 -11.67 -8.95
N GLN A 58 8.50 -12.18 -10.19
CA GLN A 58 7.36 -12.76 -10.88
C GLN A 58 6.82 -14.03 -10.21
N GLN A 59 7.63 -14.71 -9.41
CA GLN A 59 7.23 -15.87 -8.61
C GLN A 59 6.53 -15.49 -7.29
N VAL A 60 6.55 -14.20 -6.91
CA VAL A 60 5.92 -13.70 -5.69
C VAL A 60 4.44 -13.43 -5.94
N SER A 61 3.57 -13.97 -5.09
CA SER A 61 2.15 -13.65 -5.12
C SER A 61 1.92 -12.21 -4.66
N LEU A 62 1.18 -11.42 -5.43
CA LEU A 62 0.85 -10.04 -5.09
C LEU A 62 -0.60 -9.96 -4.60
N ALA A 63 -0.81 -9.36 -3.44
CA ALA A 63 -2.11 -9.04 -2.86
C ALA A 63 -2.18 -7.56 -2.48
N SER A 64 -3.38 -7.01 -2.35
CA SER A 64 -3.58 -5.64 -1.88
C SER A 64 -4.78 -5.56 -0.93
N ALA A 65 -4.55 -4.93 0.21
CA ALA A 65 -5.63 -4.46 1.07
C ALA A 65 -6.15 -3.13 0.51
N TYR A 66 -7.13 -3.23 -0.40
CA TYR A 66 -7.70 -2.07 -1.08
C TYR A 66 -8.96 -1.56 -0.35
N TYR A 67 -8.97 -0.28 -0.03
CA TYR A 67 -10.09 0.46 0.57
C TYR A 67 -10.27 1.84 -0.08
N GLY A 68 -9.72 2.03 -1.28
CA GLY A 68 -9.78 3.31 -2.01
C GLY A 68 -11.19 3.74 -2.38
N ASP A 69 -12.10 2.80 -2.66
CA ASP A 69 -13.52 3.06 -2.89
C ASP A 69 -14.19 3.72 -1.68
N LEU A 70 -13.91 3.21 -0.48
CA LEU A 70 -14.42 3.77 0.77
C LEU A 70 -13.84 5.16 1.05
N SER A 71 -12.52 5.32 0.87
CA SER A 71 -11.85 6.61 1.01
C SER A 71 -12.39 7.64 0.04
N ASN A 72 -12.59 7.26 -1.23
CA ASN A 72 -13.16 8.13 -2.26
C ASN A 72 -14.57 8.58 -1.87
N ALA A 73 -15.42 7.68 -1.35
CA ALA A 73 -16.77 8.01 -0.92
C ALA A 73 -16.78 9.05 0.22
N ILE A 74 -15.95 8.89 1.24
CA ILE A 74 -15.83 9.85 2.35
C ILE A 74 -15.36 11.21 1.86
N ARG A 75 -14.35 11.23 0.98
CA ARG A 75 -13.80 12.48 0.44
C ARG A 75 -14.82 13.22 -0.42
N LEU A 76 -15.61 12.51 -1.22
CA LEU A 76 -16.72 13.11 -1.98
C LEU A 76 -17.81 13.67 -1.07
N GLN A 77 -18.17 12.99 0.01
CA GLN A 77 -19.09 13.49 1.01
C GLN A 77 -18.56 14.76 1.69
N ALA A 78 -17.27 14.86 1.90
CA ALA A 78 -16.59 16.06 2.40
C ALA A 78 -16.39 17.14 1.33
N GLN A 79 -17.04 17.04 0.17
CA GLN A 79 -16.98 17.98 -0.97
C GLN A 79 -15.58 18.13 -1.58
N LEU A 80 -14.72 17.12 -1.44
CA LEU A 80 -13.42 17.06 -2.10
C LEU A 80 -13.61 16.45 -3.49
N SER A 81 -13.27 17.20 -4.52
CA SER A 81 -13.37 16.71 -5.90
C SER A 81 -12.32 15.64 -6.21
N TYR A 82 -12.70 14.68 -7.03
CA TYR A 82 -11.79 13.67 -7.55
C TYR A 82 -12.13 13.37 -9.01
N ASP A 83 -11.15 13.54 -9.88
CA ASP A 83 -11.20 13.13 -11.27
C ASP A 83 -10.33 11.87 -11.45
N ALA A 84 -10.99 10.72 -11.54
CA ALA A 84 -10.30 9.43 -11.63
C ALA A 84 -9.52 9.27 -12.94
N VAL A 85 -9.99 9.88 -14.03
CA VAL A 85 -9.33 9.78 -15.34
C VAL A 85 -8.04 10.59 -15.33
N LEU A 86 -8.11 11.80 -14.81
CA LEU A 86 -6.94 12.68 -14.70
C LEU A 86 -5.90 12.11 -13.73
N ASP A 87 -6.34 11.64 -12.55
CA ASP A 87 -5.45 11.01 -11.57
C ASP A 87 -4.73 9.80 -12.16
N LEU A 88 -5.45 8.95 -12.88
CA LEU A 88 -4.85 7.77 -13.50
C LEU A 88 -3.84 8.15 -14.59
N ALA A 89 -4.15 9.14 -15.43
CA ALA A 89 -3.24 9.66 -16.45
C ALA A 89 -1.96 10.23 -15.80
N ASP A 90 -2.08 11.01 -14.75
CA ASP A 90 -0.93 11.58 -14.03
C ASP A 90 -0.05 10.50 -13.41
N ARG A 91 -0.64 9.42 -12.87
CA ARG A 91 0.12 8.29 -12.33
C ARG A 91 0.89 7.54 -13.41
N TYR A 92 0.29 7.29 -14.58
CA TYR A 92 0.99 6.67 -15.69
C TYR A 92 2.10 7.56 -16.25
N ASN A 93 1.88 8.86 -16.33
CA ASN A 93 2.93 9.82 -16.73
C ASN A 93 4.10 9.80 -15.74
N THR A 94 3.81 9.82 -14.45
CA THR A 94 4.82 9.70 -13.38
C THR A 94 5.60 8.40 -13.49
N LEU A 95 4.92 7.29 -13.75
CA LEU A 95 5.56 5.98 -13.91
C LEU A 95 6.47 5.95 -15.14
N ALA A 96 6.02 6.52 -16.27
CA ALA A 96 6.85 6.64 -17.47
C ALA A 96 8.12 7.49 -17.24
N GLU A 97 8.04 8.55 -16.44
CA GLU A 97 9.22 9.32 -16.04
C GLU A 97 10.15 8.50 -15.14
N LEU A 98 9.60 7.73 -14.19
CA LEU A 98 10.40 6.84 -13.34
C LEU A 98 11.12 5.75 -14.15
N GLU A 99 10.48 5.22 -15.20
CA GLU A 99 11.10 4.23 -16.07
C GLU A 99 12.32 4.75 -16.83
N LYS A 100 12.40 6.06 -17.07
CA LYS A 100 13.61 6.67 -17.66
C LYS A 100 14.82 6.52 -16.74
N PHE A 101 14.63 6.48 -15.42
CA PHE A 101 15.71 6.26 -14.47
C PHE A 101 16.19 4.81 -14.44
N THR A 102 15.41 3.84 -14.92
CA THR A 102 15.87 2.44 -15.02
C THR A 102 17.03 2.29 -16.01
N LYS A 103 17.07 3.17 -17.01
CA LYS A 103 18.12 3.17 -18.05
C LYS A 103 19.44 3.81 -17.58
N THR A 104 19.40 4.59 -16.53
CA THR A 104 20.56 5.27 -15.94
C THR A 104 20.91 4.64 -14.62
N LYS A 105 21.74 3.64 -14.53
CA LYS A 105 22.15 2.90 -13.31
C LYS A 105 22.50 3.76 -12.06
N GLN A 106 22.20 5.04 -12.06
CA GLN A 106 22.42 5.97 -10.95
C GLN A 106 21.11 6.65 -10.56
N PHE A 107 20.54 6.20 -9.45
CA PHE A 107 19.46 6.93 -8.79
C PHE A 107 20.02 8.25 -8.23
N ARG A 108 19.56 9.36 -8.78
CA ARG A 108 19.82 10.70 -8.22
C ARG A 108 18.55 11.21 -7.57
N ARG A 109 18.60 11.42 -6.26
CA ARG A 109 17.47 11.95 -5.48
C ARG A 109 16.91 13.25 -6.09
N ALA A 110 17.78 14.15 -6.54
CA ALA A 110 17.36 15.39 -7.22
C ALA A 110 16.55 15.15 -8.50
N GLY A 111 16.89 14.09 -9.28
CA GLY A 111 16.11 13.71 -10.46
C GLY A 111 14.73 13.16 -10.08
N TYR A 112 14.66 12.35 -9.04
CA TYR A 112 13.38 11.85 -8.51
C TYR A 112 12.52 13.00 -7.95
N GLU A 113 13.16 13.98 -7.34
CA GLU A 113 12.49 15.17 -6.81
C GLU A 113 11.91 16.10 -7.90
N ALA A 114 12.43 16.02 -9.12
CA ALA A 114 11.98 16.78 -10.27
C ALA A 114 10.86 16.09 -11.10
N VAL A 115 10.46 14.84 -10.75
CA VAL A 115 9.43 14.11 -11.51
C VAL A 115 8.08 14.84 -11.42
N PRO A 116 7.44 15.16 -12.55
CA PRO A 116 6.09 15.74 -12.57
C PRO A 116 5.08 14.78 -11.92
N GLY A 117 4.02 15.29 -11.35
CA GLY A 117 3.00 14.48 -10.68
C GLY A 117 3.17 14.38 -9.16
N ARG A 118 4.15 15.07 -8.60
CA ARG A 118 4.24 15.35 -7.17
C ARG A 118 3.13 16.31 -6.69
N GLY A 119 1.90 16.08 -7.11
CA GLY A 119 0.70 16.69 -6.50
C GLY A 119 0.61 16.42 -4.99
N SER A 120 1.39 15.47 -4.54
CA SER A 120 1.67 15.17 -3.14
C SER A 120 2.51 16.22 -2.39
N ALA A 121 2.98 17.31 -3.01
CA ALA A 121 3.53 18.40 -2.21
C ALA A 121 2.49 18.95 -1.22
N LYS A 122 1.20 18.99 -1.63
CA LYS A 122 0.10 19.30 -0.71
C LYS A 122 -0.12 18.19 0.32
N GLU A 123 0.04 16.93 -0.05
CA GLU A 123 -0.03 15.78 0.87
C GLU A 123 1.16 15.77 1.84
N PHE A 124 2.36 16.00 1.33
CA PHE A 124 3.58 16.10 2.14
C PHE A 124 3.56 17.31 3.11
N ILE A 125 3.04 18.46 2.68
CA ILE A 125 2.86 19.64 3.55
C ILE A 125 1.80 19.34 4.61
N ALA A 126 0.74 18.60 4.30
CA ALA A 126 -0.25 18.17 5.27
C ALA A 126 0.35 17.20 6.31
N ASP A 127 1.20 16.27 5.88
CA ASP A 127 1.86 15.30 6.77
C ASP A 127 2.90 15.97 7.70
N ILE A 128 3.63 16.98 7.22
CA ILE A 128 4.59 17.76 8.05
C ILE A 128 3.89 18.86 8.83
N GLY A 129 2.83 19.44 8.28
CA GLY A 129 2.10 20.55 8.92
C GLY A 129 1.24 20.11 10.10
N ALA A 130 0.83 18.84 10.18
CA ALA A 130 0.00 18.32 11.26
C ALA A 130 0.61 18.56 12.67
N PRO A 131 1.90 18.32 12.93
CA PRO A 131 2.51 18.64 14.21
C PRO A 131 2.50 20.14 14.55
N ILE A 132 2.62 21.02 13.55
CA ILE A 132 2.61 22.48 13.73
C ILE A 132 1.18 22.96 14.01
N LEU A 133 0.18 22.40 13.33
CA LEU A 133 -1.24 22.72 13.51
C LEU A 133 -1.79 22.25 14.86
N SER A 134 -1.24 21.16 15.43
CA SER A 134 -1.59 20.71 16.79
C SER A 134 -1.30 21.75 17.86
N THR A 135 -0.25 22.53 17.67
CA THR A 135 0.15 23.62 18.58
C THR A 135 -0.83 24.80 18.53
N LEU A 136 -1.58 24.95 17.43
CA LEU A 136 -2.51 26.06 17.19
C LEU A 136 -3.97 25.75 17.54
N ARG A 137 -4.30 24.56 18.07
CA ARG A 137 -5.68 24.10 18.37
C ARG A 137 -6.69 24.18 17.21
N LEU A 138 -6.20 24.23 15.97
CA LEU A 138 -7.02 24.24 14.74
C LEU A 138 -7.12 22.84 14.12
N THR A 139 -6.65 21.83 14.83
CA THR A 139 -6.41 20.47 14.33
C THR A 139 -7.67 19.78 13.87
N ASP A 140 -8.76 19.84 14.65
CA ASP A 140 -9.96 19.04 14.38
C ASP A 140 -10.70 19.52 13.12
N LEU A 141 -10.84 20.84 12.96
CA LEU A 141 -11.50 21.42 11.79
C LEU A 141 -10.65 21.24 10.52
N PHE A 142 -9.34 21.36 10.64
CA PHE A 142 -8.42 21.13 9.52
C PHE A 142 -8.40 19.67 9.11
N LEU A 143 -8.26 18.77 10.08
CA LEU A 143 -8.21 17.33 9.82
C LEU A 143 -9.52 16.82 9.18
N SER A 144 -10.67 17.26 9.69
CA SER A 144 -11.95 16.84 9.12
C SER A 144 -12.18 17.32 7.68
N ARG A 145 -11.60 18.46 7.30
CA ARG A 145 -11.68 18.98 5.93
C ARG A 145 -10.59 18.45 5.01
N ALA A 146 -9.35 18.35 5.49
CA ALA A 146 -8.22 17.95 4.67
C ALA A 146 -8.02 16.43 4.60
N MET A 147 -8.40 15.72 5.66
CA MET A 147 -8.15 14.29 5.83
C MET A 147 -9.35 13.58 6.47
N PRO A 148 -10.57 13.68 5.89
CA PRO A 148 -11.78 13.12 6.49
C PRO A 148 -11.70 11.61 6.69
N GLU A 149 -11.04 10.87 5.80
CA GLU A 149 -10.82 9.44 5.92
C GLU A 149 -9.94 9.05 7.12
N VAL A 150 -9.04 9.93 7.54
CA VAL A 150 -8.23 9.71 8.74
C VAL A 150 -9.09 9.86 9.98
N VAL A 151 -9.90 10.91 10.06
CA VAL A 151 -10.84 11.14 11.17
C VAL A 151 -11.81 9.98 11.30
N GLU A 152 -12.38 9.52 10.18
CA GLU A 152 -13.30 8.37 10.16
C GLU A 152 -12.61 7.07 10.58
N TYR A 153 -11.34 6.87 10.23
CA TYR A 153 -10.61 5.68 10.67
C TYR A 153 -10.37 5.68 12.19
N TRP A 154 -10.09 6.83 12.80
CA TRP A 154 -9.94 6.93 14.26
C TRP A 154 -11.25 6.74 15.02
N ASN A 155 -12.38 6.98 14.40
CA ASN A 155 -13.68 6.67 14.97
C ASN A 155 -13.97 5.16 14.87
N LYS A 156 -13.64 4.40 15.90
CA LYS A 156 -13.80 2.93 15.94
C LYS A 156 -15.25 2.46 15.76
N GLU A 157 -16.21 3.32 16.01
CA GLU A 157 -17.63 3.02 15.80
C GLU A 157 -18.08 3.26 14.35
N SER A 158 -17.24 3.88 13.51
CA SER A 158 -17.60 4.17 12.14
C SER A 158 -17.63 2.89 11.27
N ASN A 159 -18.51 2.91 10.26
CA ASN A 159 -18.56 1.85 9.25
C ASN A 159 -17.25 1.79 8.46
N TYR A 160 -16.62 2.94 8.24
CA TYR A 160 -15.36 3.02 7.53
C TYR A 160 -14.25 2.26 8.26
N HIS A 161 -14.07 2.53 9.57
CA HIS A 161 -13.07 1.83 10.39
C HIS A 161 -13.28 0.32 10.32
N ARG A 162 -14.52 -0.16 10.58
CA ARG A 162 -14.82 -1.60 10.58
C ARG A 162 -14.55 -2.26 9.23
N GLU A 163 -14.99 -1.63 8.15
CA GLU A 163 -14.85 -2.20 6.82
C GLU A 163 -13.38 -2.21 6.34
N VAL A 164 -12.63 -1.13 6.60
CA VAL A 164 -11.20 -1.05 6.27
C VAL A 164 -10.40 -2.11 7.05
N SER A 165 -10.64 -2.21 8.37
CA SER A 165 -9.99 -3.21 9.22
C SER A 165 -10.31 -4.63 8.75
N ARG A 166 -11.59 -4.92 8.44
CA ARG A 166 -12.01 -6.21 7.90
C ARG A 166 -11.28 -6.55 6.59
N ARG A 167 -11.22 -5.63 5.62
CA ARG A 167 -10.51 -5.84 4.34
C ARG A 167 -9.03 -6.10 4.53
N MET A 168 -8.40 -5.43 5.48
CA MET A 168 -7.00 -5.66 5.81
C MET A 168 -6.78 -7.05 6.41
N ILE A 169 -7.60 -7.45 7.37
CA ILE A 169 -7.56 -8.78 7.98
C ILE A 169 -7.83 -9.87 6.95
N ASP A 170 -8.87 -9.71 6.12
CA ASP A 170 -9.22 -10.66 5.04
C ASP A 170 -8.06 -10.83 4.03
N THR A 171 -7.24 -9.79 3.84
CA THR A 171 -6.05 -9.87 2.97
C THR A 171 -4.89 -10.59 3.64
N LEU A 172 -4.70 -10.43 4.95
CA LEU A 172 -3.61 -11.04 5.72
C LEU A 172 -3.85 -12.51 6.04
N LEU A 173 -5.09 -12.88 6.36
CA LEU A 173 -5.41 -14.22 6.87
C LEU A 173 -5.05 -15.36 5.92
N PRO A 174 -5.36 -15.33 4.60
CA PRO A 174 -5.07 -16.45 3.73
C PRO A 174 -3.57 -16.80 3.65
N PRO A 175 -2.64 -15.85 3.42
CA PRO A 175 -1.21 -16.17 3.40
C PRO A 175 -0.68 -16.57 4.78
N LEU A 176 -1.18 -15.97 5.88
CA LEU A 176 -0.81 -16.38 7.23
C LEU A 176 -1.24 -17.84 7.51
N LYS A 177 -2.45 -18.23 7.13
CA LYS A 177 -2.95 -19.60 7.29
C LYS A 177 -2.13 -20.62 6.50
N ARG A 178 -1.64 -20.24 5.32
CA ARG A 178 -0.77 -21.11 4.52
C ARG A 178 0.66 -21.20 5.05
N GLY A 179 1.08 -20.30 5.94
CA GLY A 179 2.45 -20.19 6.41
C GLY A 179 3.41 -19.58 5.36
N ASP A 180 2.90 -18.70 4.51
CA ASP A 180 3.70 -18.01 3.51
C ASP A 180 4.78 -17.14 4.17
N ASP A 181 5.88 -16.90 3.44
CA ASP A 181 6.79 -15.80 3.75
C ASP A 181 6.16 -14.50 3.26
N ILE A 182 5.77 -13.64 4.19
CA ILE A 182 4.97 -12.44 3.89
C ILE A 182 5.85 -11.20 4.00
N MET A 183 5.90 -10.43 2.92
CA MET A 183 6.37 -9.04 2.92
C MET A 183 5.15 -8.12 2.85
N LEU A 184 5.04 -7.21 3.80
CA LEU A 184 3.96 -6.21 3.88
C LEU A 184 4.56 -4.82 3.66
N ILE A 185 4.13 -4.16 2.58
CA ILE A 185 4.51 -2.77 2.27
C ILE A 185 3.28 -1.90 2.46
N ALA A 186 3.36 -0.97 3.39
CA ALA A 186 2.27 -0.07 3.74
C ALA A 186 2.72 1.39 3.70
N HIS A 187 1.85 2.27 3.21
CA HIS A 187 2.14 3.68 3.07
C HIS A 187 1.14 4.54 3.86
N CYS A 188 1.65 5.53 4.61
CA CYS A 188 0.85 6.56 5.29
C CYS A 188 -0.24 5.94 6.20
N LEU A 189 -1.52 6.29 6.02
CA LEU A 189 -2.65 5.70 6.77
C LEU A 189 -2.67 4.17 6.67
N GLY A 190 -2.25 3.60 5.54
CA GLY A 190 -2.13 2.16 5.37
C GLY A 190 -1.18 1.49 6.37
N SER A 191 -0.15 2.20 6.84
CA SER A 191 0.76 1.68 7.87
C SER A 191 0.07 1.53 9.22
N VAL A 192 -0.80 2.48 9.58
CA VAL A 192 -1.61 2.40 10.80
C VAL A 192 -2.60 1.24 10.71
N ILE A 193 -3.31 1.14 9.58
CA ILE A 193 -4.28 0.07 9.32
C ILE A 193 -3.62 -1.31 9.38
N ALA A 194 -2.44 -1.44 8.78
CA ALA A 194 -1.67 -2.67 8.80
C ALA A 194 -1.23 -3.04 10.22
N PHE A 195 -0.75 -2.07 10.98
CA PHE A 195 -0.35 -2.26 12.38
C PHE A 195 -1.54 -2.70 13.25
N ASP A 196 -2.68 -2.02 13.15
CA ASP A 196 -3.88 -2.34 13.91
C ASP A 196 -4.38 -3.75 13.60
N ALA A 197 -4.40 -4.15 12.32
CA ALA A 197 -4.81 -5.50 11.91
C ALA A 197 -3.84 -6.57 12.43
N LEU A 198 -2.53 -6.34 12.36
CA LEU A 198 -1.52 -7.27 12.92
C LEU A 198 -1.67 -7.39 14.44
N TRP A 199 -1.92 -6.28 15.11
CA TRP A 199 -2.18 -6.24 16.55
C TRP A 199 -3.43 -7.03 16.94
N GLU A 200 -4.53 -6.86 16.20
CA GLU A 200 -5.78 -7.59 16.41
C GLU A 200 -5.60 -9.11 16.21
N ILE A 201 -4.94 -9.50 15.12
CA ILE A 201 -4.61 -10.90 14.82
C ILE A 201 -3.75 -11.49 15.94
N SER A 202 -2.73 -10.77 16.43
CA SER A 202 -1.80 -11.27 17.45
C SER A 202 -2.45 -11.52 18.81
N ARG A 203 -3.55 -10.83 19.12
CA ARG A 203 -4.31 -10.99 20.36
C ARG A 203 -5.33 -12.12 20.33
N GLY A 204 -5.43 -12.85 19.23
CA GLY A 204 -6.31 -14.02 19.13
C GLY A 204 -7.80 -13.70 18.98
N GLY A 205 -8.16 -12.43 18.73
CA GLY A 205 -9.56 -12.03 18.57
C GLY A 205 -10.21 -12.56 17.28
N VAL A 206 -9.42 -12.97 16.31
CA VAL A 206 -9.89 -13.32 14.95
C VAL A 206 -9.37 -14.68 14.47
N VAL A 207 -8.47 -15.35 15.21
CA VAL A 207 -7.69 -16.44 14.60
C VAL A 207 -7.42 -17.61 15.53
N ASP A 208 -7.58 -18.80 14.95
CA ASP A 208 -7.16 -20.09 15.47
C ASP A 208 -5.65 -20.07 15.87
N GLN A 209 -5.29 -20.79 16.95
CA GLN A 209 -3.93 -20.82 17.51
C GLN A 209 -2.83 -21.15 16.49
N HIS A 210 -3.17 -21.85 15.39
CA HIS A 210 -2.23 -22.18 14.32
C HIS A 210 -1.76 -20.97 13.51
N VAL A 211 -2.55 -19.90 13.44
CA VAL A 211 -2.17 -18.66 12.70
C VAL A 211 -1.27 -17.76 13.54
N ALA A 212 -1.40 -17.82 14.86
CA ALA A 212 -0.55 -17.05 15.77
C ALA A 212 0.94 -17.44 15.71
N ALA A 213 1.25 -18.64 15.19
CA ALA A 213 2.62 -19.10 15.01
C ALA A 213 3.29 -18.54 13.73
N ASN A 214 2.49 -18.10 12.76
CA ASN A 214 2.99 -17.55 11.50
C ASN A 214 3.11 -16.03 11.61
N LYS A 215 4.17 -15.47 11.02
CA LYS A 215 4.53 -14.05 11.17
C LYS A 215 4.67 -13.39 9.82
N VAL A 216 4.41 -12.09 9.79
CA VAL A 216 4.89 -11.24 8.70
C VAL A 216 6.41 -11.18 8.78
N THR A 217 7.09 -11.58 7.71
CA THR A 217 8.54 -11.70 7.68
C THR A 217 9.20 -10.32 7.59
N VAL A 218 8.62 -9.41 6.81
CA VAL A 218 9.11 -8.04 6.61
C VAL A 218 7.94 -7.08 6.57
N LEU A 219 8.04 -5.97 7.33
CA LEU A 219 7.13 -4.83 7.29
C LEU A 219 7.93 -3.58 6.86
N VAL A 220 7.45 -2.89 5.82
CA VAL A 220 8.05 -1.67 5.27
C VAL A 220 7.01 -0.56 5.18
#